data_76d53f2f63d067908215e856b3e98441
#
_entry.id   76d53f2f63d067908215e856b3e98441
#
_cell.length_a   1.000
_cell.length_b   1.000
_cell.length_c   1.000
_cell.angle_alpha   90.00
_cell.angle_beta   90.00
_cell.angle_gamma   90.00
#
_symmetry.space_group_name_H-M   'P 1'
#
loop_
_entity.id
_entity.type
_entity.pdbx_description
1 polymer ?
#
loop_
_entity_poly.entity_id
_entity_poly.type
_entity_poly.pdbx_seq_one_letter_code
_entity_poly.pdbx_strand_id
1 'polypeptide(L)'
;MADEQFCAREAPANTSLDPADWHGFREQAHRMLDDMLGDMENLRQRPVWQPIPDEVRGRFHEPLQAMPMPLEDIHAEFMTAILPFTARNAHPGFLGY
;
A
#
# COMPACT_ATOMS: atom_id res chain seq x y z
N MET A 1 -1.47 -12.33 26.79
CA MET A 1 -1.19 -12.35 26.18
C MET A 1 -0.69 -12.43 25.41
N ALA A 2 -1.03 -12.64 25.55
CA ALA A 2 -0.95 -12.68 24.54
C ALA A 2 -0.63 -12.96 23.92
N ASP A 3 -0.86 -13.19 24.08
CA ASP A 3 -0.93 -13.59 23.36
C ASP A 3 -0.90 -14.05 22.99
N GLU A 4 -1.09 -14.20 23.21
CA GLU A 4 -1.33 -14.56 22.89
C GLU A 4 -1.33 -14.69 22.21
N GLN A 5 -1.47 -14.65 22.12
CA GLN A 5 -1.63 -14.69 21.42
C GLN A 5 -1.43 -14.84 20.39
N PHE A 6 -1.41 -15.05 20.13
CA PHE A 6 -1.42 -15.46 19.16
C PHE A 6 -1.08 -16.18 18.75
N CYS A 7 -1.25 -16.68 18.88
CA CYS A 7 -1.23 -17.43 18.38
C CYS A 7 -1.67 -18.09 18.04
N ALA A 8 -1.82 -18.48 18.05
CA ALA A 8 -2.30 -19.11 17.71
C ALA A 8 -2.91 -19.26 17.67
N ARG A 9 -3.14 -19.35 17.70
CA ARG A 9 -3.88 -19.42 17.88
C ARG A 9 -4.77 -19.96 17.35
N GLU A 10 -5.07 -20.65 17.77
CA GLU A 10 -6.22 -21.24 17.32
C GLU A 10 -6.90 -20.39 16.37
N ALA A 11 -7.52 -20.93 15.37
CA ALA A 11 -8.35 -20.13 14.57
C ALA A 11 -9.41 -19.61 15.48
N PRO A 12 -9.50 -18.34 15.66
CA PRO A 12 -10.60 -17.82 16.44
C PRO A 12 -11.88 -18.20 15.76
N ALA A 13 -12.89 -18.35 16.54
CA ALA A 13 -14.20 -18.65 16.02
C ALA A 13 -14.57 -17.63 14.96
N ASN A 14 -14.08 -16.42 15.11
CA ASN A 14 -14.36 -15.38 14.16
C ASN A 14 -13.13 -15.14 13.31
N THR A 15 -13.17 -15.63 12.08
CA THR A 15 -12.09 -15.47 11.13
C THR A 15 -12.49 -14.48 10.03
N SER A 16 -13.16 -13.41 10.41
CA SER A 16 -13.61 -12.41 9.48
C SER A 16 -12.43 -11.68 8.83
N LEU A 17 -12.59 -11.27 7.57
CA LEU A 17 -11.65 -10.42 6.89
C LEU A 17 -11.93 -8.94 7.16
N ASP A 18 -12.97 -8.64 7.93
CA ASP A 18 -13.29 -7.26 8.28
C ASP A 18 -12.23 -6.68 9.20
N PRO A 19 -12.06 -5.35 9.19
CA PRO A 19 -11.15 -4.72 10.15
C PRO A 19 -11.61 -4.97 11.57
N ALA A 20 -10.68 -5.21 12.48
CA ALA A 20 -11.01 -5.35 13.89
C ALA A 20 -11.42 -4.00 14.49
N ASP A 21 -10.90 -2.92 13.94
CA ASP A 21 -11.16 -1.56 14.41
C ASP A 21 -11.60 -0.70 13.25
N TRP A 22 -12.90 -0.55 13.07
CA TRP A 22 -13.45 0.22 11.97
C TRP A 22 -13.07 1.70 12.02
N HIS A 23 -12.93 2.25 13.23
CA HIS A 23 -12.56 3.66 13.36
C HIS A 23 -11.14 3.89 12.83
N GLY A 24 -10.20 3.07 13.27
CA GLY A 24 -8.82 3.17 12.80
C GLY A 24 -8.70 2.90 11.31
N PHE A 25 -9.45 1.92 10.82
CA PHE A 25 -9.46 1.62 9.39
C PHE A 25 -9.93 2.82 8.57
N ARG A 26 -11.01 3.47 9.05
CA ARG A 26 -11.55 4.64 8.34
C ARG A 26 -10.56 5.79 8.33
N GLU A 27 -9.89 6.02 9.46
CA GLU A 27 -8.88 7.08 9.52
C GLU A 27 -7.74 6.82 8.54
N GLN A 28 -7.27 5.58 8.48
CA GLN A 28 -6.20 5.23 7.56
C GLN A 28 -6.67 5.36 6.11
N ALA A 29 -7.89 4.93 5.83
CA ALA A 29 -8.43 5.03 4.47
C ALA A 29 -8.53 6.49 4.02
N HIS A 30 -8.91 7.39 4.94
CA HIS A 30 -8.97 8.80 4.61
C HIS A 30 -7.59 9.36 4.30
N ARG A 31 -6.56 8.93 5.03
CA ARG A 31 -5.18 9.35 4.72
C ARG A 31 -4.76 8.84 3.35
N MET A 32 -5.13 7.60 3.03
CA MET A 32 -4.81 7.02 1.73
C MET A 32 -5.49 7.77 0.59
N LEU A 33 -6.75 8.13 0.79
CA LEU A 33 -7.48 8.93 -0.18
C LEU A 33 -6.82 10.29 -0.37
N ASP A 34 -6.44 10.94 0.73
CA ASP A 34 -5.81 12.24 0.66
C ASP A 34 -4.48 12.18 -0.10
N ASP A 35 -3.70 11.12 0.13
CA ASP A 35 -2.44 10.93 -0.59
C ASP A 35 -2.68 10.75 -2.08
N MET A 36 -3.74 10.02 -2.46
CA MET A 36 -4.06 9.82 -3.87
C MET A 36 -4.53 11.12 -4.52
N LEU A 37 -5.33 11.90 -3.80
CA LEU A 37 -5.76 13.18 -4.30
C LEU A 37 -4.58 14.13 -4.48
N GLY A 38 -3.62 14.09 -3.55
CA GLY A 38 -2.40 14.87 -3.67
C GLY A 38 -1.59 14.46 -4.89
N ASP A 39 -1.50 13.16 -5.16
CA ASP A 39 -0.80 12.69 -6.34
C ASP A 39 -1.48 13.20 -7.62
N MET A 40 -2.80 13.16 -7.65
CA MET A 40 -3.55 13.67 -8.81
C MET A 40 -3.35 15.17 -8.98
N GLU A 41 -3.38 15.90 -7.87
CA GLU A 41 -3.22 17.35 -7.90
C GLU A 41 -1.85 17.75 -8.42
N ASN A 42 -0.83 16.97 -8.10
CA ASN A 42 0.55 17.27 -8.48
C ASN A 42 1.02 16.43 -9.66
N LEU A 43 0.10 15.88 -10.41
CA LEU A 43 0.42 14.96 -11.50
C LEU A 43 1.40 15.55 -12.51
N ARG A 44 1.21 16.82 -12.84
CA ARG A 44 2.03 17.46 -13.87
C ARG A 44 3.49 17.67 -13.46
N GLN A 45 3.75 17.71 -12.15
CA GLN A 45 5.09 17.89 -11.62
C GLN A 45 5.84 16.57 -11.49
N ARG A 46 5.18 15.44 -11.75
CA ARG A 46 5.79 14.14 -11.63
C ARG A 46 6.18 13.61 -13.00
N PRO A 47 7.21 12.74 -13.07
CA PRO A 47 7.53 12.13 -14.37
C PRO A 47 6.40 11.20 -14.80
N VAL A 48 6.23 11.05 -16.11
CA VAL A 48 5.26 10.11 -16.65
C VAL A 48 5.62 8.70 -16.21
N TRP A 49 6.91 8.38 -16.22
CA TRP A 49 7.44 7.10 -15.82
C TRP A 49 8.91 7.26 -15.51
N GLN A 50 9.40 6.41 -14.62
CA GLN A 50 10.84 6.37 -14.32
C GLN A 50 11.24 4.93 -14.02
N PRO A 51 12.51 4.57 -14.29
CA PRO A 51 12.96 3.20 -14.05
C PRO A 51 12.87 2.84 -12.57
N ILE A 52 12.61 1.57 -12.30
CA ILE A 52 12.56 1.08 -10.93
C ILE A 52 14.00 0.82 -10.48
N PRO A 53 14.45 1.43 -9.37
CA PRO A 53 15.80 1.12 -8.85
C PRO A 53 15.93 -0.34 -8.47
N ASP A 54 17.14 -0.88 -8.58
CA ASP A 54 17.38 -2.28 -8.28
C ASP A 54 16.98 -2.66 -6.86
N GLU A 55 17.26 -1.79 -5.89
CA GLU A 55 16.91 -2.09 -4.51
C GLU A 55 15.39 -2.16 -4.30
N VAL A 56 14.64 -1.35 -5.04
CA VAL A 56 13.18 -1.42 -4.98
C VAL A 56 12.70 -2.69 -5.67
N ARG A 57 13.27 -3.00 -6.85
CA ARG A 57 12.89 -4.21 -7.57
C ARG A 57 13.15 -5.46 -6.73
N GLY A 58 14.24 -5.45 -5.95
CA GLY A 58 14.59 -6.58 -5.09
C GLY A 58 13.53 -6.89 -4.04
N ARG A 59 12.79 -5.87 -3.59
CA ARG A 59 11.74 -6.09 -2.61
C ARG A 59 10.63 -7.01 -3.12
N PHE A 60 10.40 -7.02 -4.43
CA PHE A 60 9.34 -7.82 -5.02
C PHE A 60 9.75 -9.27 -5.22
N HIS A 61 10.99 -9.62 -4.86
CA HIS A 61 11.45 -11.00 -4.89
C HIS A 61 11.38 -11.67 -3.53
N GLU A 62 10.88 -10.96 -2.52
CA GLU A 62 10.74 -11.52 -1.19
C GLU A 62 9.60 -12.54 -1.15
N PRO A 63 9.66 -13.51 -0.23
CA PRO A 63 8.58 -14.48 -0.11
C PRO A 63 7.25 -13.81 0.21
N LEU A 64 6.18 -14.50 -0.14
CA LEU A 64 4.85 -14.02 0.17
C LEU A 64 4.70 -13.83 1.68
N GLN A 65 4.12 -12.71 2.05
CA GLN A 65 3.89 -12.39 3.44
C GLN A 65 2.92 -13.40 4.06
N ALA A 66 3.36 -14.09 5.11
CA ALA A 66 2.54 -15.10 5.76
C ALA A 66 1.70 -14.52 6.90
N MET A 67 2.14 -13.38 7.46
CA MET A 67 1.46 -12.76 8.59
C MET A 67 0.80 -11.47 8.15
N PRO A 68 -0.29 -11.07 8.81
CA PRO A 68 -0.92 -9.80 8.45
C PRO A 68 -0.01 -8.63 8.73
N MET A 69 -0.19 -7.56 7.97
CA MET A 69 0.50 -6.29 8.18
C MET A 69 -0.52 -5.21 8.46
N PRO A 70 -0.16 -4.23 9.28
CA PRO A 70 -1.04 -3.07 9.45
C PRO A 70 -1.25 -2.35 8.12
N LEU A 71 -2.44 -1.82 7.93
CA LEU A 71 -2.77 -1.15 6.67
C LEU A 71 -1.86 0.04 6.40
N GLU A 72 -1.48 0.78 7.45
CA GLU A 72 -0.59 1.92 7.27
C GLU A 72 0.78 1.50 6.75
N ASP A 73 1.25 0.30 7.10
CA ASP A 73 2.54 -0.20 6.60
C ASP A 73 2.42 -0.60 5.13
N ILE A 74 1.30 -1.21 4.77
CA ILE A 74 1.04 -1.56 3.37
C ILE A 74 0.97 -0.29 2.53
N HIS A 75 0.31 0.74 3.05
CA HIS A 75 0.21 2.01 2.34
C HIS A 75 1.58 2.68 2.20
N ALA A 76 2.40 2.64 3.25
CA ALA A 76 3.74 3.22 3.19
C ALA A 76 4.58 2.51 2.12
N GLU A 77 4.47 1.20 2.03
CA GLU A 77 5.18 0.43 1.02
C GLU A 77 4.70 0.82 -0.38
N PHE A 78 3.40 0.98 -0.56
CA PHE A 78 2.85 1.42 -1.84
C PHE A 78 3.40 2.80 -2.22
N MET A 79 3.42 3.74 -1.27
CA MET A 79 3.84 5.10 -1.56
C MET A 79 5.32 5.20 -1.92
N THR A 80 6.16 4.28 -1.41
CA THR A 80 7.60 4.36 -1.63
C THR A 80 8.10 3.43 -2.71
N ALA A 81 7.46 2.28 -2.90
CA ALA A 81 7.98 1.24 -3.80
C ALA A 81 7.14 1.05 -5.06
N ILE A 82 5.91 1.50 -5.07
CA ILE A 82 5.02 1.27 -6.21
C ILE A 82 4.64 2.57 -6.90
N LEU A 83 4.03 3.50 -6.16
CA LEU A 83 3.48 4.71 -6.77
C LEU A 83 4.51 5.52 -7.55
N PRO A 84 5.75 5.74 -7.05
CA PRO A 84 6.69 6.57 -7.80
C PRO A 84 7.10 5.99 -9.15
N PHE A 85 6.89 4.68 -9.35
CA PHE A 85 7.37 3.99 -10.54
C PHE A 85 6.26 3.48 -11.44
N THR A 86 5.01 3.87 -11.16
CA THR A 86 3.89 3.50 -12.03
C THR A 86 3.87 4.43 -13.24
N ALA A 87 3.42 3.91 -14.38
CA ALA A 87 3.17 4.74 -15.55
C ALA A 87 1.93 5.59 -15.29
N ARG A 88 2.04 6.89 -15.54
CA ARG A 88 0.96 7.82 -15.22
C ARG A 88 0.20 8.15 -16.50
N ASN A 89 -0.74 7.29 -16.84
CA ASN A 89 -1.45 7.43 -18.10
C ASN A 89 -2.42 8.63 -18.13
N ALA A 90 -2.71 9.24 -16.98
CA ALA A 90 -3.49 10.48 -16.93
C ALA A 90 -2.60 11.71 -17.07
N HIS A 91 -1.28 11.55 -17.11
CA HIS A 91 -0.34 12.66 -17.22
C HIS A 91 -0.41 13.26 -18.63
N PRO A 92 -0.36 14.61 -18.76
CA PRO A 92 -0.41 15.22 -20.10
C PRO A 92 0.70 14.75 -21.02
N GLY A 93 1.84 14.32 -20.48
CA GLY A 93 2.96 13.84 -21.30
C GLY A 93 2.88 12.37 -21.68
N PHE A 94 1.84 11.65 -21.24
CA PHE A 94 1.68 10.26 -21.59
C PHE A 94 1.15 10.14 -23.02
N LEU A 95 1.93 9.51 -23.88
CA LEU A 95 1.55 9.43 -25.30
C LEU A 95 0.69 8.20 -25.60
N GLY A 96 0.69 7.24 -24.70
CA GLY A 96 -0.14 6.08 -24.82
C GLY A 96 0.28 5.16 -25.97
N TYR A 97 -0.70 4.44 -26.48
CA TYR A 97 -0.51 3.52 -27.59
C TYR A 97 -1.84 3.19 -28.24
#